data_a1385b348f095851c8fb35ec10ef0711
#
_entry.id   a1385b348f095851c8fb35ec10ef0711
#
_cell.length_a   1.000
_cell.length_b   1.000
_cell.length_c   1.000
_cell.angle_alpha   90.00
_cell.angle_beta   90.00
_cell.angle_gamma   90.00
#
_symmetry.space_group_name_H-M   'P 1'
#
loop_
_entity.id
_entity.type
_entity.pdbx_description
1 polymer ?
#
loop_
_entity_poly.entity_id
_entity_poly.type
_entity_poly.pdbx_seq_one_letter_code
_entity_poly.pdbx_strand_id
1 'polypeptide(L)'
;MHYNEKGDTMNKIYSREKLKEEIDRLRKEGKIIVFTNGCFDILHVGHTRYLKEAKKRGDVLILGLNSDESVRSLKGETRPLIPESERADVVAALESVDYVTIFHETTPLELIEYLKPDILVKGGDWKEEHVVGRQSVEKWGGSVVIIPEIIGSSTTNIIEKIKKVYGMQ
;
A
#
# COMPACT_ATOMS: atom_id res chain seq x y z
N MET A 1 0.00 12.77 -15.19
CA MET A 1 0.95 12.63 -14.06
C MET A 1 2.36 12.74 -14.62
N HIS A 2 3.14 13.76 -14.27
CA HIS A 2 4.52 13.88 -14.72
C HIS A 2 5.43 13.16 -13.74
N TYR A 3 5.90 11.98 -14.13
CA TYR A 3 6.98 11.31 -13.42
C TYR A 3 8.28 12.08 -13.69
N ASN A 4 8.91 12.58 -12.63
CA ASN A 4 10.13 13.39 -12.77
C ASN A 4 11.32 12.50 -13.19
N GLU A 5 12.02 12.90 -14.26
CA GLU A 5 13.19 12.20 -14.79
C GLU A 5 14.51 12.50 -14.03
N LYS A 6 14.47 13.36 -13.03
CA LYS A 6 15.66 13.71 -12.22
C LYS A 6 15.40 13.38 -10.78
N GLY A 7 16.33 12.65 -10.17
CA GLY A 7 16.31 12.20 -8.77
C GLY A 7 16.13 13.34 -7.76
N ASP A 8 14.91 13.84 -7.68
CA ASP A 8 14.48 14.74 -6.64
C ASP A 8 14.13 13.90 -5.42
N THR A 9 14.84 14.09 -4.33
CA THR A 9 14.71 13.37 -3.06
C THR A 9 13.33 13.52 -2.40
N MET A 10 12.41 14.27 -3.02
CA MET A 10 11.04 14.50 -2.53
C MET A 10 9.95 13.70 -3.26
N ASN A 11 10.23 13.02 -4.37
CA ASN A 11 9.21 12.27 -5.09
C ASN A 11 9.33 10.76 -4.83
N LYS A 12 8.47 10.23 -3.95
CA LYS A 12 8.40 8.80 -3.61
C LYS A 12 7.48 8.00 -4.53
N ILE A 13 6.81 8.64 -5.51
CA ILE A 13 5.85 7.99 -6.40
C ILE A 13 6.56 7.55 -7.67
N TYR A 14 6.62 6.24 -7.88
CA TYR A 14 7.38 5.60 -8.96
C TYR A 14 6.45 4.79 -9.88
N SER A 15 6.80 4.72 -11.18
CA SER A 15 6.25 3.68 -12.02
C SER A 15 6.76 2.30 -11.57
N ARG A 16 6.05 1.25 -11.95
CA ARG A 16 6.42 -0.15 -11.64
C ARG A 16 7.85 -0.47 -12.09
N GLU A 17 8.22 -0.01 -13.29
CA GLU A 17 9.53 -0.27 -13.91
C GLU A 17 10.65 0.45 -13.16
N LYS A 18 10.51 1.75 -12.94
CA LYS A 18 11.49 2.55 -12.17
C LYS A 18 11.64 2.05 -10.74
N LEU A 19 10.53 1.64 -10.11
CA LEU A 19 10.57 1.07 -8.77
C LEU A 19 11.34 -0.27 -8.76
N LYS A 20 11.20 -1.09 -9.80
CA LYS A 20 11.93 -2.36 -9.92
C LYS A 20 13.44 -2.12 -10.01
N GLU A 21 13.88 -1.16 -10.83
CA GLU A 21 15.29 -0.77 -10.95
C GLU A 21 15.85 -0.31 -9.59
N GLU A 22 15.08 0.50 -8.86
CA GLU A 22 15.48 0.99 -7.55
C GLU A 22 15.55 -0.14 -6.50
N ILE A 23 14.58 -1.06 -6.50
CA ILE A 23 14.62 -2.25 -5.64
C ILE A 23 15.87 -3.09 -5.92
N ASP A 24 16.22 -3.29 -7.19
CA ASP A 24 17.40 -4.08 -7.55
C ASP A 24 18.70 -3.40 -7.11
N ARG A 25 18.75 -2.07 -7.09
CA ARG A 25 19.85 -1.29 -6.51
C ARG A 25 19.92 -1.50 -4.98
N LEU A 26 18.80 -1.32 -4.29
CA LEU A 26 18.70 -1.46 -2.83
C LEU A 26 19.07 -2.87 -2.35
N ARG A 27 18.71 -3.91 -3.10
CA ARG A 27 19.11 -5.29 -2.80
C ARG A 27 20.62 -5.50 -2.88
N LYS A 28 21.30 -4.87 -3.84
CA LYS A 28 22.78 -4.92 -3.92
C LYS A 28 23.43 -4.26 -2.69
N GLU A 29 22.72 -3.34 -2.05
CA GLU A 29 23.13 -2.71 -0.79
C GLU A 29 22.73 -3.53 0.46
N GLY A 30 22.13 -4.71 0.28
CA GLY A 30 21.69 -5.59 1.36
C GLY A 30 20.43 -5.12 2.09
N LYS A 31 19.63 -4.24 1.48
CA LYS A 31 18.39 -3.71 2.08
C LYS A 31 17.25 -4.73 2.04
N ILE A 32 16.52 -4.85 3.14
CA ILE A 32 15.32 -5.67 3.27
C ILE A 32 14.11 -4.89 2.75
N ILE A 33 13.45 -5.42 1.72
CA ILE A 33 12.31 -4.78 1.06
C ILE A 33 11.01 -5.30 1.64
N VAL A 34 10.23 -4.39 2.22
CA VAL A 34 8.88 -4.65 2.74
C VAL A 34 7.86 -4.12 1.76
N PHE A 35 6.83 -4.90 1.47
CA PHE A 35 5.72 -4.50 0.62
C PHE A 35 4.39 -4.61 1.35
N THR A 36 3.55 -3.62 1.17
CA THR A 36 2.13 -3.66 1.51
C THR A 36 1.30 -3.05 0.41
N ASN A 37 -0.02 -3.29 0.41
CA ASN A 37 -0.94 -2.64 -0.52
C ASN A 37 -2.26 -2.30 0.15
N GLY A 38 -2.99 -1.37 -0.48
CA GLY A 38 -4.33 -0.98 -0.05
C GLY A 38 -4.91 0.19 -0.82
N CYS A 39 -6.18 0.49 -0.52
CA CYS A 39 -6.91 1.60 -1.15
C CYS A 39 -6.52 2.96 -0.58
N PHE A 40 -6.30 3.07 0.71
CA PHE A 40 -5.95 4.30 1.44
C PHE A 40 -6.80 5.51 1.04
N ASP A 41 -8.11 5.32 0.99
CA ASP A 41 -9.05 6.32 0.46
C ASP A 41 -9.14 7.56 1.38
N ILE A 42 -9.71 7.42 2.58
CA ILE A 42 -9.61 8.45 3.62
C ILE A 42 -8.56 8.01 4.63
N LEU A 43 -7.47 8.75 4.70
CA LEU A 43 -6.39 8.43 5.63
C LEU A 43 -6.82 8.67 7.08
N HIS A 44 -6.54 7.71 7.95
CA HIS A 44 -6.85 7.77 9.38
C HIS A 44 -5.74 7.13 10.23
N VAL A 45 -5.83 7.28 11.55
CA VAL A 45 -4.80 6.80 12.49
C VAL A 45 -4.51 5.30 12.35
N GLY A 46 -5.50 4.48 11.97
CA GLY A 46 -5.32 3.06 11.67
C GLY A 46 -4.28 2.84 10.58
N HIS A 47 -4.39 3.57 9.46
CA HIS A 47 -3.44 3.52 8.37
C HIS A 47 -2.03 3.95 8.79
N THR A 48 -1.90 5.09 9.49
CA THR A 48 -0.58 5.61 9.88
C THR A 48 0.15 4.69 10.86
N ARG A 49 -0.56 4.12 11.83
CA ARG A 49 0.03 3.15 12.76
C ARG A 49 0.40 1.84 12.07
N TYR A 50 -0.47 1.33 11.21
CA TYR A 50 -0.21 0.16 10.39
C TYR A 50 1.06 0.31 9.56
N LEU A 51 1.20 1.42 8.82
CA LEU A 51 2.36 1.68 7.98
C LEU A 51 3.65 1.84 8.80
N LYS A 52 3.57 2.45 9.99
CA LYS A 52 4.72 2.51 10.91
C LYS A 52 5.15 1.12 11.37
N GLU A 53 4.21 0.23 11.70
CA GLU A 53 4.54 -1.15 12.11
C GLU A 53 5.07 -1.98 10.93
N ALA A 54 4.54 -1.76 9.71
CA ALA A 54 5.06 -2.38 8.50
C ALA A 54 6.51 -1.94 8.22
N LYS A 55 6.82 -0.64 8.34
CA LYS A 55 8.17 -0.10 8.14
C LYS A 55 9.20 -0.73 9.08
N LYS A 56 8.84 -1.06 10.30
CA LYS A 56 9.74 -1.71 11.28
C LYS A 56 10.18 -3.13 10.87
N ARG A 57 9.57 -3.72 9.85
CA ARG A 57 9.89 -5.08 9.39
C ARG A 57 11.09 -5.15 8.48
N GLY A 58 11.55 -4.02 7.94
CA GLY A 58 12.73 -3.97 7.07
C GLY A 58 13.25 -2.57 6.86
N ASP A 59 14.15 -2.43 5.90
CA ASP A 59 14.83 -1.16 5.62
C ASP A 59 14.00 -0.22 4.75
N VAL A 60 13.20 -0.77 3.85
CA VAL A 60 12.44 -0.02 2.82
C VAL A 60 11.01 -0.50 2.78
N LEU A 61 10.05 0.41 2.98
CA LEU A 61 8.62 0.12 2.84
C LEU A 61 8.09 0.65 1.51
N ILE A 62 7.60 -0.28 0.69
CA ILE A 62 6.91 -0.01 -0.56
C ILE A 62 5.42 -0.16 -0.34
N LEU A 63 4.65 0.85 -0.79
CA LEU A 63 3.21 0.84 -0.76
C LEU A 63 2.65 0.71 -2.18
N GLY A 64 2.01 -0.43 -2.49
CA GLY A 64 1.18 -0.61 -3.66
C GLY A 64 -0.20 0.02 -3.44
N LEU A 65 -0.50 1.08 -4.17
CA LEU A 65 -1.77 1.79 -4.07
C LEU A 65 -2.73 1.29 -5.14
N ASN A 66 -3.91 0.82 -4.74
CA ASN A 66 -4.95 0.45 -5.70
C ASN A 66 -5.39 1.68 -6.52
N SER A 67 -5.44 1.56 -7.84
CA SER A 67 -6.02 2.59 -8.72
C SER A 67 -7.49 2.83 -8.41
N ASP A 68 -8.05 3.92 -8.93
CA ASP A 68 -9.49 4.21 -8.75
C ASP A 68 -10.37 3.11 -9.35
N GLU A 69 -9.98 2.57 -10.49
CA GLU A 69 -10.69 1.45 -11.13
C GLU A 69 -10.63 0.19 -10.27
N SER A 70 -9.45 -0.16 -9.75
CA SER A 70 -9.28 -1.29 -8.84
C SER A 70 -10.11 -1.12 -7.55
N VAL A 71 -10.16 0.10 -6.99
CA VAL A 71 -10.99 0.38 -5.80
C VAL A 71 -12.47 0.25 -6.11
N ARG A 72 -12.98 0.77 -7.25
CA ARG A 72 -14.38 0.59 -7.66
C ARG A 72 -14.75 -0.88 -7.77
N SER A 73 -13.90 -1.68 -8.39
CA SER A 73 -14.12 -3.12 -8.52
C SER A 73 -14.21 -3.84 -7.16
N LEU A 74 -13.46 -3.37 -6.15
CA LEU A 74 -13.40 -4.00 -4.83
C LEU A 74 -14.47 -3.49 -3.85
N LYS A 75 -14.85 -2.20 -3.94
CA LYS A 75 -15.66 -1.50 -2.93
C LYS A 75 -16.97 -0.93 -3.46
N GLY A 76 -17.20 -0.99 -4.77
CA GLY A 76 -18.39 -0.44 -5.45
C GLY A 76 -18.17 0.96 -6.02
N GLU A 77 -19.10 1.38 -6.88
CA GLU A 77 -19.01 2.60 -7.69
C GLU A 77 -18.91 3.91 -6.89
N THR A 78 -19.34 3.91 -5.63
CA THR A 78 -19.24 5.10 -4.76
C THR A 78 -17.84 5.29 -4.14
N ARG A 79 -16.90 4.43 -4.47
CA ARG A 79 -15.52 4.46 -3.96
C ARG A 79 -14.51 4.41 -5.12
N PRO A 80 -13.32 5.02 -4.99
CA PRO A 80 -12.86 5.79 -3.84
C PRO A 80 -13.52 7.19 -3.79
N LEU A 81 -13.44 7.85 -2.64
CA LEU A 81 -13.84 9.25 -2.48
C LEU A 81 -12.74 10.21 -2.92
N ILE A 82 -11.49 9.80 -2.73
CA ILE A 82 -10.29 10.59 -3.06
C ILE A 82 -9.64 9.97 -4.30
N PRO A 83 -9.35 10.77 -5.37
CA PRO A 83 -8.67 10.27 -6.57
C PRO A 83 -7.30 9.65 -6.27
N GLU A 84 -6.89 8.66 -7.06
CA GLU A 84 -5.62 7.93 -6.86
C GLU A 84 -4.40 8.85 -6.80
N SER A 85 -4.38 9.94 -7.57
CA SER A 85 -3.29 10.91 -7.56
C SER A 85 -3.14 11.58 -6.20
N GLU A 86 -4.25 12.06 -5.62
CA GLU A 86 -4.24 12.70 -4.31
C GLU A 86 -3.96 11.69 -3.20
N ARG A 87 -4.51 10.47 -3.31
CA ARG A 87 -4.21 9.38 -2.36
C ARG A 87 -2.71 9.04 -2.37
N ALA A 88 -2.09 8.97 -3.55
CA ALA A 88 -0.67 8.71 -3.70
C ALA A 88 0.17 9.81 -3.05
N ASP A 89 -0.15 11.09 -3.29
CA ASP A 89 0.56 12.22 -2.70
C ASP A 89 0.47 12.19 -1.16
N VAL A 90 -0.72 11.95 -0.61
CA VAL A 90 -0.94 11.90 0.85
C VAL A 90 -0.15 10.75 1.50
N VAL A 91 -0.15 9.54 0.93
CA VAL A 91 0.60 8.43 1.52
C VAL A 91 2.11 8.57 1.30
N ALA A 92 2.54 9.18 0.20
CA ALA A 92 3.96 9.48 -0.06
C ALA A 92 4.54 10.49 0.93
N ALA A 93 3.72 11.40 1.46
CA ALA A 93 4.13 12.37 2.48
C ALA A 93 4.39 11.73 3.86
N LEU A 94 3.98 10.47 4.07
CA LEU A 94 4.22 9.78 5.34
C LEU A 94 5.70 9.39 5.48
N GLU A 95 6.27 9.66 6.64
CA GLU A 95 7.66 9.31 6.97
C GLU A 95 7.93 7.79 6.86
N SER A 96 6.93 6.97 7.21
CA SER A 96 7.06 5.52 7.21
C SER A 96 7.01 4.88 5.81
N VAL A 97 6.66 5.62 4.77
CA VAL A 97 6.58 5.12 3.39
C VAL A 97 7.78 5.63 2.60
N ASP A 98 8.55 4.73 2.01
CA ASP A 98 9.72 5.08 1.21
C ASP A 98 9.36 5.22 -0.28
N TYR A 99 8.52 4.32 -0.80
CA TYR A 99 8.08 4.33 -2.19
C TYR A 99 6.58 4.01 -2.31
N VAL A 100 5.94 4.61 -3.30
CA VAL A 100 4.55 4.37 -3.68
C VAL A 100 4.51 4.01 -5.16
N THR A 101 3.73 2.98 -5.51
CA THR A 101 3.41 2.67 -6.91
C THR A 101 1.92 2.36 -7.04
N ILE A 102 1.28 2.86 -8.09
CA ILE A 102 -0.13 2.60 -8.37
C ILE A 102 -0.23 1.34 -9.22
N PHE A 103 -1.17 0.45 -8.89
CA PHE A 103 -1.47 -0.74 -9.68
C PHE A 103 -2.96 -0.81 -10.03
N HIS A 104 -3.26 -1.35 -11.21
CA HIS A 104 -4.61 -1.35 -11.81
C HIS A 104 -5.32 -2.70 -11.69
N GLU A 105 -4.60 -3.74 -11.38
CA GLU A 105 -5.11 -5.10 -11.25
C GLU A 105 -6.07 -5.21 -10.04
N THR A 106 -7.01 -6.13 -10.11
CA THR A 106 -7.96 -6.40 -9.01
C THR A 106 -7.28 -6.95 -7.77
N THR A 107 -6.12 -7.61 -7.94
CA THR A 107 -5.30 -8.11 -6.84
C THR A 107 -3.85 -7.66 -7.02
N PRO A 108 -3.08 -7.53 -5.94
CA PRO A 108 -1.68 -7.10 -6.02
C PRO A 108 -0.71 -8.20 -6.49
N LEU A 109 -1.20 -9.38 -6.92
CA LEU A 109 -0.36 -10.54 -7.17
C LEU A 109 0.73 -10.27 -8.22
N GLU A 110 0.35 -9.73 -9.38
CA GLU A 110 1.29 -9.42 -10.46
C GLU A 110 2.37 -8.43 -10.02
N LEU A 111 1.97 -7.40 -9.26
CA LEU A 111 2.91 -6.43 -8.73
C LEU A 111 3.86 -7.05 -7.70
N ILE A 112 3.35 -7.92 -6.81
CA ILE A 112 4.17 -8.66 -5.83
C ILE A 112 5.18 -9.56 -6.54
N GLU A 113 4.76 -10.31 -7.56
CA GLU A 113 5.62 -11.20 -8.33
C GLU A 113 6.67 -10.44 -9.13
N TYR A 114 6.32 -9.25 -9.63
CA TYR A 114 7.25 -8.39 -10.36
C TYR A 114 8.32 -7.77 -9.46
N LEU A 115 7.92 -7.25 -8.30
CA LEU A 115 8.83 -6.58 -7.36
C LEU A 115 9.61 -7.56 -6.46
N LYS A 116 9.04 -8.74 -6.18
CA LYS A 116 9.61 -9.80 -5.32
C LYS A 116 10.07 -9.28 -3.94
N PRO A 117 9.18 -8.70 -3.11
CA PRO A 117 9.58 -8.22 -1.79
C PRO A 117 10.09 -9.36 -0.89
N ASP A 118 10.95 -9.01 0.08
CA ASP A 118 11.43 -9.96 1.09
C ASP A 118 10.37 -10.21 2.16
N ILE A 119 9.54 -9.18 2.46
CA ILE A 119 8.47 -9.27 3.44
C ILE A 119 7.19 -8.67 2.85
N LEU A 120 6.13 -9.49 2.84
CA LEU A 120 4.78 -9.05 2.49
C LEU A 120 3.99 -8.78 3.77
N VAL A 121 3.53 -7.55 3.96
CA VAL A 121 2.74 -7.16 5.13
C VAL A 121 1.28 -6.98 4.76
N LYS A 122 0.38 -7.52 5.59
CA LYS A 122 -1.07 -7.30 5.50
C LYS A 122 -1.63 -6.83 6.84
N GLY A 123 -2.62 -5.93 6.76
CA GLY A 123 -3.34 -5.47 7.94
C GLY A 123 -4.66 -6.21 8.08
N GLY A 124 -5.09 -6.47 9.32
CA GLY A 124 -6.39 -7.04 9.64
C GLY A 124 -6.36 -8.46 10.18
N ASP A 125 -7.55 -9.06 10.27
CA ASP A 125 -7.76 -10.42 10.80
C ASP A 125 -7.62 -11.49 9.69
N TRP A 126 -6.70 -11.26 8.74
CA TRP A 126 -6.44 -12.25 7.69
C TRP A 126 -5.82 -13.50 8.29
N LYS A 127 -6.37 -14.66 7.91
CA LYS A 127 -5.62 -15.89 8.05
C LYS A 127 -4.48 -15.84 7.03
N GLU A 128 -3.28 -16.12 7.47
CA GLU A 128 -2.08 -16.04 6.66
C GLU A 128 -2.18 -16.83 5.35
N GLU A 129 -2.87 -17.97 5.39
CA GLU A 129 -3.15 -18.85 4.24
C GLU A 129 -3.96 -18.18 3.11
N HIS A 130 -4.74 -17.13 3.42
CA HIS A 130 -5.59 -16.41 2.46
C HIS A 130 -4.93 -15.13 1.92
N VAL A 131 -3.71 -14.83 2.30
CA VAL A 131 -3.00 -13.64 1.81
C VAL A 131 -2.58 -13.83 0.36
N VAL A 132 -3.10 -12.96 -0.51
CA VAL A 132 -2.71 -12.94 -1.93
C VAL A 132 -1.21 -12.65 -2.04
N GLY A 133 -0.50 -13.51 -2.80
CA GLY A 133 0.96 -13.42 -3.00
C GLY A 133 1.78 -14.20 -1.98
N ARG A 134 1.17 -14.78 -0.93
CA ARG A 134 1.90 -15.56 0.07
C ARG A 134 2.77 -16.65 -0.55
N GLN A 135 2.15 -17.54 -1.34
CA GLN A 135 2.87 -18.67 -1.93
C GLN A 135 4.04 -18.22 -2.81
N SER A 136 3.86 -17.13 -3.55
CA SER A 136 4.91 -16.55 -4.36
C SER A 136 6.05 -16.02 -3.49
N VAL A 137 5.74 -15.25 -2.44
CA VAL A 137 6.75 -14.70 -1.52
C VAL A 137 7.54 -15.80 -0.82
N GLU A 138 6.87 -16.81 -0.29
CA GLU A 138 7.53 -17.97 0.36
C GLU A 138 8.42 -18.77 -0.61
N LYS A 139 8.02 -18.87 -1.89
CA LYS A 139 8.77 -19.60 -2.93
C LYS A 139 10.17 -19.02 -3.19
N TRP A 140 10.37 -17.72 -3.04
CA TRP A 140 11.70 -17.10 -3.16
C TRP A 140 12.37 -16.81 -1.83
N GLY A 141 11.86 -17.36 -0.72
CA GLY A 141 12.47 -17.27 0.60
C GLY A 141 12.04 -16.05 1.42
N GLY A 142 11.05 -15.30 0.96
CA GLY A 142 10.45 -14.20 1.72
C GLY A 142 9.47 -14.68 2.78
N SER A 143 8.88 -13.76 3.52
CA SER A 143 7.91 -14.04 4.59
C SER A 143 6.68 -13.16 4.52
N VAL A 144 5.58 -13.62 5.15
CA VAL A 144 4.34 -12.86 5.31
C VAL A 144 4.17 -12.47 6.77
N VAL A 145 3.75 -11.22 7.00
CA VAL A 145 3.49 -10.70 8.34
C VAL A 145 2.10 -10.09 8.39
N ILE A 146 1.28 -10.53 9.34
CA ILE A 146 -0.03 -9.94 9.61
C ILE A 146 0.12 -8.94 10.76
N ILE A 147 -0.34 -7.70 10.54
CA ILE A 147 -0.42 -6.67 11.56
C ILE A 147 -1.89 -6.50 11.95
N PRO A 148 -2.25 -6.71 13.22
CA PRO A 148 -3.63 -6.55 13.68
C PRO A 148 -4.18 -5.14 13.41
N GLU A 149 -5.48 -5.06 13.06
CA GLU A 149 -6.16 -3.78 12.90
C GLU A 149 -6.32 -3.03 14.22
N ILE A 150 -6.34 -1.70 14.11
CA ILE A 150 -6.71 -0.85 15.25
C ILE A 150 -8.23 -0.77 15.30
N ILE A 151 -8.80 -1.36 16.34
CA ILE A 151 -10.25 -1.39 16.57
C ILE A 151 -10.83 0.03 16.52
N GLY A 152 -11.92 0.19 15.75
CA GLY A 152 -12.66 1.45 15.65
C GLY A 152 -12.15 2.46 14.63
N SER A 153 -11.02 2.19 13.96
CA SER A 153 -10.44 3.11 12.95
C SER A 153 -10.59 2.52 11.55
N SER A 154 -11.63 2.91 10.82
CA SER A 154 -11.81 2.55 9.41
C SER A 154 -12.41 3.69 8.59
N THR A 155 -12.14 3.72 7.29
CA THR A 155 -12.77 4.65 6.36
C THR A 155 -14.30 4.54 6.40
N THR A 156 -14.83 3.32 6.49
CA THR A 156 -16.28 3.08 6.62
C THR A 156 -16.87 3.76 7.85
N ASN A 157 -16.23 3.62 9.00
CA ASN A 157 -16.69 4.27 10.23
C ASN A 157 -16.66 5.80 10.13
N ILE A 158 -15.69 6.37 9.42
CA ILE A 158 -15.64 7.82 9.19
C ILE A 158 -16.81 8.24 8.32
N ILE A 159 -17.09 7.55 7.22
CA ILE A 159 -18.21 7.83 6.32
C ILE A 159 -19.54 7.74 7.07
N GLU A 160 -19.76 6.67 7.83
CA GLU A 160 -21.00 6.50 8.59
C GLU A 160 -21.17 7.60 9.67
N LYS A 161 -20.09 8.02 10.30
CA LYS A 161 -20.12 9.14 11.24
C LYS A 161 -20.50 10.45 10.55
N ILE A 162 -19.94 10.71 9.35
CA ILE A 162 -20.27 11.89 8.55
C ILE A 162 -21.76 11.88 8.19
N LYS A 163 -22.27 10.77 7.64
CA LYS A 163 -23.70 10.62 7.31
C LYS A 163 -24.59 10.93 8.52
N LYS A 164 -24.27 10.33 9.67
CA LYS A 164 -25.04 10.52 10.91
C LYS A 164 -25.02 11.97 11.38
N VAL A 165 -23.88 12.65 11.33
CA VAL A 165 -23.73 14.04 11.80
C VAL A 165 -24.47 15.03 10.92
N TYR A 166 -24.45 14.81 9.60
CA TYR A 166 -25.06 15.73 8.62
C TYR A 166 -26.45 15.31 8.15
N GLY A 167 -27.05 14.27 8.73
CA GLY A 167 -28.40 13.80 8.39
C GLY A 167 -28.54 13.29 6.95
N MET A 168 -27.44 12.78 6.36
CA MET A 168 -27.43 12.22 5.00
C MET A 168 -27.95 10.77 5.05
N GLN A 169 -28.89 10.46 4.13
CA GLN A 169 -29.40 9.09 3.94
C GLN A 169 -28.45 8.26 3.08
#